data_f5c12b0edce9f2a98e614d9aad74b48e
#
_entry.id   f5c12b0edce9f2a98e614d9aad74b48e
#
_cell.length_a   1.000
_cell.length_b   1.000
_cell.length_c   1.000
_cell.angle_alpha   90.00
_cell.angle_beta   90.00
_cell.angle_gamma   90.00
#
_symmetry.space_group_name_H-M   'P 1'
#
loop_
_entity.id
_entity.type
_entity.pdbx_description
1 polymer ?
#
loop_
_entity_poly.entity_id
_entity_poly.type
_entity_poly.pdbx_seq_one_letter_code
_entity_poly.pdbx_strand_id
1 'polypeptide(L)'
;MSKSAVILITHGSRRNTFVEDMQAIARYIEEKLSVPVFLSHNEYTEPNWRNLVASLIDEGYTNFVFALTFLGRGNHVARDIMGELNAKEFYKWERTTYKGKEIYVYFTRPLADSQLVKLALFYRVKTAFPQERINYVEDPEEIEERSMNLIREKVREFGYEGEKLELISRAVYASGNLELAKYVYISDDAIESGIEALKAGTPILTDVKMVMAGIRWSKVENYLDSSAELAEKLGITRTAAAIRIGLKEPKIVVIGNSPTALAEAVRMNKEFKVEIPLIVASPPGFTNAIEAKEELIKSGIPCIVVRGTYGGSSIAVSIINELIRRVRE
;
A
#
# COMPACT_ATOMS: atom_id res chain seq x y z
N MET A 1 -27.72 -7.98 -0.97
CA MET A 1 -26.28 -7.68 -0.81
C MET A 1 -25.81 -8.40 0.45
N SER A 2 -24.67 -9.10 0.40
CA SER A 2 -24.09 -9.76 1.57
C SER A 2 -23.68 -8.72 2.61
N LYS A 3 -24.13 -8.87 3.86
CA LYS A 3 -23.71 -7.99 4.96
C LYS A 3 -22.34 -8.44 5.48
N SER A 4 -21.45 -7.51 5.70
CA SER A 4 -20.10 -7.77 6.22
C SER A 4 -19.92 -7.13 7.59
N ALA A 5 -19.18 -7.79 8.49
CA ALA A 5 -18.81 -7.30 9.81
C ALA A 5 -17.35 -7.64 10.15
N VAL A 6 -16.74 -6.78 10.96
CA VAL A 6 -15.47 -7.08 11.62
C VAL A 6 -15.75 -7.56 13.04
N ILE A 7 -15.20 -8.70 13.40
CA ILE A 7 -15.23 -9.25 14.75
C ILE A 7 -13.86 -9.05 15.36
N LEU A 8 -13.72 -8.08 16.24
CA LEU A 8 -12.49 -7.84 16.99
C LEU A 8 -12.44 -8.80 18.16
N ILE A 9 -11.64 -9.86 18.05
CA ILE A 9 -11.55 -10.91 19.09
C ILE A 9 -10.35 -10.66 19.97
N THR A 10 -10.62 -10.64 21.28
CA THR A 10 -9.63 -10.58 22.34
C THR A 10 -9.63 -11.88 23.16
N HIS A 11 -8.62 -12.05 24.02
CA HIS A 11 -8.64 -13.13 24.99
C HIS A 11 -9.82 -12.99 25.97
N GLY A 12 -10.14 -11.76 26.35
CA GLY A 12 -11.08 -11.43 27.41
C GLY A 12 -10.37 -11.11 28.74
N SER A 13 -11.03 -10.40 29.61
CA SER A 13 -10.54 -10.04 30.94
C SER A 13 -11.69 -9.66 31.85
N ARG A 14 -11.59 -9.98 33.14
CA ARG A 14 -12.54 -9.52 34.16
C ARG A 14 -12.36 -8.06 34.56
N ARG A 15 -11.36 -7.35 33.99
CA ARG A 15 -11.08 -5.95 34.30
C ARG A 15 -11.75 -5.03 33.26
N ASN A 16 -12.55 -4.07 33.70
CA ASN A 16 -13.23 -3.12 32.82
C ASN A 16 -12.26 -2.28 31.97
N THR A 17 -11.12 -1.87 32.52
CA THR A 17 -10.09 -1.11 31.80
C THR A 17 -9.59 -1.83 30.55
N PHE A 18 -9.50 -3.16 30.58
CA PHE A 18 -9.15 -3.93 29.41
C PHE A 18 -10.20 -3.82 28.31
N VAL A 19 -11.47 -3.89 28.69
CA VAL A 19 -12.60 -3.77 27.74
C VAL A 19 -12.63 -2.38 27.11
N GLU A 20 -12.39 -1.34 27.90
CA GLU A 20 -12.31 0.05 27.43
C GLU A 20 -11.19 0.26 26.39
N ASP A 21 -10.00 -0.27 26.66
CA ASP A 21 -8.88 -0.22 25.71
C ASP A 21 -9.21 -0.93 24.40
N MET A 22 -9.83 -2.10 24.47
CA MET A 22 -10.22 -2.85 23.27
C MET A 22 -11.36 -2.19 22.50
N GLN A 23 -12.30 -1.56 23.20
CA GLN A 23 -13.34 -0.76 22.57
C GLN A 23 -12.78 0.46 21.84
N ALA A 24 -11.73 1.10 22.35
CA ALA A 24 -11.06 2.20 21.67
C ALA A 24 -10.47 1.76 20.32
N ILE A 25 -9.87 0.56 20.28
CA ILE A 25 -9.37 -0.04 19.03
C ILE A 25 -10.52 -0.35 18.06
N ALA A 26 -11.61 -0.93 18.55
CA ALA A 26 -12.77 -1.25 17.71
C ALA A 26 -13.35 0.00 17.05
N ARG A 27 -13.59 1.06 17.84
CA ARG A 27 -14.07 2.36 17.32
C ARG A 27 -13.12 2.95 16.28
N TYR A 28 -11.83 2.93 16.54
CA TYR A 28 -10.83 3.43 15.56
C TYR A 28 -10.91 2.71 14.23
N ILE A 29 -11.07 1.37 14.23
CA ILE A 29 -11.18 0.59 12.99
C ILE A 29 -12.51 0.91 12.28
N GLU A 30 -13.62 0.97 13.02
CA GLU A 30 -14.95 1.27 12.48
C GLU A 30 -14.99 2.65 11.80
N GLU A 31 -14.46 3.68 12.46
CA GLU A 31 -14.36 5.04 11.91
C GLU A 31 -13.54 5.10 10.61
N LYS A 32 -12.50 4.25 10.48
CA LYS A 32 -11.63 4.24 9.30
C LYS A 32 -12.19 3.43 8.13
N LEU A 33 -12.96 2.38 8.39
CA LEU A 33 -13.41 1.45 7.35
C LEU A 33 -14.87 1.63 6.95
N SER A 34 -15.68 2.34 7.74
CA SER A 34 -17.14 2.44 7.56
C SER A 34 -17.82 1.06 7.47
N VAL A 35 -17.28 0.07 8.18
CA VAL A 35 -17.82 -1.29 8.31
C VAL A 35 -18.07 -1.54 9.79
N PRO A 36 -19.23 -2.12 10.20
CA PRO A 36 -19.50 -2.41 11.60
C PRO A 36 -18.42 -3.25 12.25
N VAL A 37 -17.93 -2.83 13.41
CA VAL A 37 -16.91 -3.52 14.21
C VAL A 37 -17.47 -3.90 15.55
N PHE A 38 -17.51 -5.21 15.81
CA PHE A 38 -18.03 -5.78 17.05
C PHE A 38 -16.87 -6.29 17.90
N LEU A 39 -16.73 -5.75 19.12
CA LEU A 39 -15.80 -6.27 20.09
C LEU A 39 -16.35 -7.57 20.66
N SER A 40 -15.53 -8.60 20.76
CA SER A 40 -15.86 -9.88 21.35
C SER A 40 -14.67 -10.49 22.06
N HIS A 41 -14.95 -11.51 22.85
CA HIS A 41 -13.97 -12.16 23.70
C HIS A 41 -14.01 -13.68 23.52
N ASN A 42 -12.86 -14.32 23.67
CA ASN A 42 -12.77 -15.78 23.62
C ASN A 42 -13.19 -16.41 24.96
N GLU A 43 -12.81 -15.74 26.06
CA GLU A 43 -13.05 -16.21 27.44
C GLU A 43 -13.39 -15.02 28.38
N TYR A 44 -13.84 -15.32 29.56
CA TYR A 44 -13.99 -14.46 30.75
C TYR A 44 -14.96 -13.24 30.63
N THR A 45 -15.34 -12.82 29.46
CA THR A 45 -16.09 -11.57 29.25
C THR A 45 -17.11 -11.75 28.12
N GLU A 46 -18.28 -11.17 28.28
CA GLU A 46 -19.29 -11.08 27.22
C GLU A 46 -19.09 -9.78 26.39
N PRO A 47 -19.47 -9.77 25.09
CA PRO A 47 -20.02 -10.91 24.37
C PRO A 47 -18.94 -11.93 23.98
N ASN A 48 -19.22 -13.21 24.23
CA ASN A 48 -18.40 -14.28 23.66
C ASN A 48 -18.58 -14.30 22.14
N TRP A 49 -17.47 -14.45 21.39
CA TRP A 49 -17.51 -14.37 19.93
C TRP A 49 -18.47 -15.39 19.28
N ARG A 50 -18.63 -16.55 19.89
CA ARG A 50 -19.52 -17.63 19.39
C ARG A 50 -20.98 -17.19 19.40
N ASN A 51 -21.40 -16.57 20.51
CA ASN A 51 -22.77 -16.07 20.66
C ASN A 51 -23.01 -14.85 19.76
N LEU A 52 -22.03 -13.96 19.70
CA LEU A 52 -22.09 -12.77 18.86
C LEU A 52 -22.21 -13.13 17.37
N VAL A 53 -21.34 -14.01 16.86
CA VAL A 53 -21.40 -14.42 15.44
C VAL A 53 -22.71 -15.13 15.12
N ALA A 54 -23.24 -15.96 16.03
CA ALA A 54 -24.56 -16.59 15.84
C ALA A 54 -25.66 -15.56 15.71
N SER A 55 -25.73 -14.56 16.60
CA SER A 55 -26.70 -13.47 16.54
C SER A 55 -26.60 -12.67 15.23
N LEU A 56 -25.39 -12.32 14.83
CA LEU A 56 -25.16 -11.58 13.59
C LEU A 56 -25.57 -12.37 12.34
N ILE A 57 -25.39 -13.69 12.34
CA ILE A 57 -25.88 -14.55 11.27
C ILE A 57 -27.41 -14.48 11.18
N ASP A 58 -28.10 -14.51 12.33
CA ASP A 58 -29.56 -14.38 12.36
C ASP A 58 -30.03 -12.98 11.91
N GLU A 59 -29.21 -11.95 12.07
CA GLU A 59 -29.41 -10.58 11.54
C GLU A 59 -29.06 -10.44 10.03
N GLY A 60 -28.62 -11.54 9.39
CA GLY A 60 -28.33 -11.60 7.97
C GLY A 60 -26.91 -11.22 7.56
N TYR A 61 -25.96 -11.20 8.50
CA TYR A 61 -24.54 -11.09 8.18
C TYR A 61 -24.01 -12.43 7.64
N THR A 62 -23.21 -12.37 6.57
CA THR A 62 -22.66 -13.56 5.94
C THR A 62 -21.13 -13.49 5.77
N ASN A 63 -20.53 -12.31 5.85
CA ASN A 63 -19.10 -12.12 5.68
C ASN A 63 -18.48 -11.57 6.97
N PHE A 64 -17.52 -12.30 7.53
CA PHE A 64 -16.89 -11.95 8.79
C PHE A 64 -15.38 -11.83 8.66
N VAL A 65 -14.84 -10.66 9.03
CA VAL A 65 -13.41 -10.46 9.22
C VAL A 65 -13.09 -10.63 10.70
N PHE A 66 -12.36 -11.68 11.06
CA PHE A 66 -11.88 -11.92 12.42
C PHE A 66 -10.57 -11.20 12.65
N ALA A 67 -10.62 -10.04 13.31
CA ALA A 67 -9.47 -9.24 13.67
C ALA A 67 -8.90 -9.75 15.02
N LEU A 68 -7.76 -10.43 14.95
CA LEU A 68 -7.16 -11.09 16.12
C LEU A 68 -6.26 -10.13 16.90
N THR A 69 -6.62 -9.79 18.15
CA THR A 69 -5.79 -8.94 19.03
C THR A 69 -4.80 -9.74 19.88
N PHE A 70 -4.56 -10.98 19.54
CA PHE A 70 -3.56 -11.83 20.20
C PHE A 70 -2.15 -11.43 19.75
N LEU A 71 -1.20 -11.44 20.68
CA LEU A 71 0.20 -11.18 20.32
C LEU A 71 0.79 -12.33 19.50
N GLY A 72 0.57 -13.59 19.92
CA GLY A 72 1.18 -14.75 19.28
C GLY A 72 0.18 -15.78 18.76
N ARG A 73 0.71 -16.75 17.99
CA ARG A 73 -0.04 -17.92 17.49
C ARG A 73 -0.13 -18.96 18.61
N GLY A 74 -1.14 -18.85 19.46
CA GLY A 74 -1.42 -19.83 20.52
C GLY A 74 -2.61 -20.74 20.17
N ASN A 75 -2.91 -21.68 21.10
CA ASN A 75 -4.04 -22.60 20.96
C ASN A 75 -5.39 -21.88 20.77
N HIS A 76 -5.59 -20.73 21.43
CA HIS A 76 -6.81 -19.94 21.27
C HIS A 76 -7.04 -19.49 19.83
N VAL A 77 -5.99 -19.12 19.10
CA VAL A 77 -6.12 -18.76 17.69
C VAL A 77 -6.31 -20.00 16.82
N ALA A 78 -5.45 -21.01 16.98
CA ALA A 78 -5.40 -22.14 16.05
C ALA A 78 -6.53 -23.16 16.28
N ARG A 79 -6.91 -23.45 17.53
CA ARG A 79 -7.92 -24.46 17.87
C ARG A 79 -9.28 -23.85 18.17
N ASP A 80 -9.30 -22.85 19.07
CA ASP A 80 -10.57 -22.40 19.64
C ASP A 80 -11.34 -21.47 18.69
N ILE A 81 -10.64 -20.76 17.79
CA ILE A 81 -11.29 -19.81 16.88
C ILE A 81 -11.24 -20.33 15.44
N MET A 82 -10.05 -20.45 14.85
CA MET A 82 -9.93 -20.91 13.47
C MET A 82 -10.39 -22.37 13.30
N GLY A 83 -10.02 -23.26 14.23
CA GLY A 83 -10.41 -24.67 14.20
C GLY A 83 -11.92 -24.87 14.28
N GLU A 84 -12.64 -24.11 15.11
CA GLU A 84 -14.09 -24.19 15.23
C GLU A 84 -14.82 -23.69 13.96
N LEU A 85 -14.22 -22.76 13.24
CA LEU A 85 -14.74 -22.25 11.96
C LEU A 85 -14.17 -23.00 10.74
N ASN A 86 -13.37 -24.06 10.94
CA ASN A 86 -12.68 -24.81 9.89
C ASN A 86 -11.82 -23.94 8.95
N ALA A 87 -11.34 -22.79 9.42
CA ALA A 87 -10.46 -21.92 8.70
C ALA A 87 -9.00 -22.38 8.79
N LYS A 88 -8.25 -22.27 7.70
CA LYS A 88 -6.88 -22.79 7.58
C LYS A 88 -5.85 -21.71 7.32
N GLU A 89 -6.25 -20.63 6.64
CA GLU A 89 -5.32 -19.62 6.15
C GLU A 89 -5.62 -18.23 6.73
N PHE A 90 -4.57 -17.47 6.96
CA PHE A 90 -4.67 -16.05 7.26
C PHE A 90 -4.72 -15.23 5.96
N TYR A 91 -5.38 -14.07 6.01
CA TYR A 91 -5.47 -13.11 4.90
C TYR A 91 -6.12 -13.66 3.63
N LYS A 92 -6.99 -14.68 3.79
CA LYS A 92 -7.75 -15.27 2.71
C LYS A 92 -9.19 -15.47 3.11
N TRP A 93 -10.12 -15.18 2.21
CA TRP A 93 -11.52 -15.50 2.41
C TRP A 93 -11.73 -17.01 2.21
N GLU A 94 -12.29 -17.63 3.22
CA GLU A 94 -12.65 -19.04 3.21
C GLU A 94 -14.16 -19.19 3.43
N ARG A 95 -14.76 -20.10 2.69
CA ARG A 95 -16.17 -20.48 2.84
C ARG A 95 -16.26 -21.57 3.90
N THR A 96 -17.17 -21.40 4.86
CA THR A 96 -17.40 -22.39 5.90
C THR A 96 -18.89 -22.45 6.28
N THR A 97 -19.24 -23.43 7.07
CA THR A 97 -20.58 -23.56 7.65
C THR A 97 -20.49 -23.41 9.17
N TYR A 98 -21.23 -22.48 9.73
CA TYR A 98 -21.33 -22.29 11.16
C TYR A 98 -22.81 -22.31 11.59
N LYS A 99 -23.14 -23.13 12.60
CA LYS A 99 -24.52 -23.38 13.07
C LYS A 99 -25.53 -23.62 11.94
N GLY A 100 -25.14 -24.39 10.92
CA GLY A 100 -25.99 -24.76 9.80
C GLY A 100 -26.18 -23.66 8.73
N LYS A 101 -25.52 -22.53 8.84
CA LYS A 101 -25.53 -21.44 7.87
C LYS A 101 -24.20 -21.33 7.17
N GLU A 102 -24.25 -21.06 5.87
CA GLU A 102 -23.06 -20.77 5.06
C GLU A 102 -22.59 -19.36 5.29
N ILE A 103 -21.30 -19.18 5.63
CA ILE A 103 -20.65 -17.91 5.84
C ILE A 103 -19.28 -17.87 5.18
N TYR A 104 -18.74 -16.66 5.01
CA TYR A 104 -17.39 -16.40 4.56
C TYR A 104 -16.58 -15.79 5.71
N VAL A 105 -15.41 -16.33 5.97
CA VAL A 105 -14.53 -15.90 7.05
C VAL A 105 -13.17 -15.49 6.52
N TYR A 106 -12.61 -14.45 7.14
CA TYR A 106 -11.28 -13.94 6.83
C TYR A 106 -10.56 -13.66 8.13
N PHE A 107 -9.40 -14.24 8.33
CA PHE A 107 -8.62 -14.08 9.55
C PHE A 107 -7.42 -13.17 9.35
N THR A 108 -7.25 -12.17 10.22
CA THR A 108 -5.97 -11.45 10.32
C THR A 108 -4.97 -12.29 11.09
N ARG A 109 -3.66 -12.07 10.89
CA ARG A 109 -2.65 -12.67 11.73
C ARG A 109 -2.61 -12.05 13.13
N PRO A 110 -2.13 -12.79 14.14
CA PRO A 110 -1.76 -12.22 15.43
C PRO A 110 -0.72 -11.10 15.30
N LEU A 111 -0.69 -10.20 16.27
CA LEU A 111 0.01 -8.91 16.18
C LEU A 111 1.55 -9.00 16.21
N ALA A 112 2.14 -10.09 16.71
CA ALA A 112 3.60 -10.18 16.93
C ALA A 112 4.42 -10.20 15.63
N ASP A 113 3.83 -10.49 14.48
CA ASP A 113 4.52 -10.41 13.19
C ASP A 113 4.60 -8.98 12.65
N SER A 114 3.81 -8.05 13.21
CA SER A 114 3.79 -6.65 12.81
C SER A 114 5.06 -5.92 13.27
N GLN A 115 5.75 -5.27 12.32
CA GLN A 115 6.88 -4.40 12.64
C GLN A 115 6.46 -3.19 13.48
N LEU A 116 5.24 -2.68 13.30
CA LEU A 116 4.73 -1.57 14.12
C LEU A 116 4.58 -1.96 15.59
N VAL A 117 4.12 -3.18 15.88
CA VAL A 117 4.01 -3.68 17.25
C VAL A 117 5.38 -3.90 17.86
N LYS A 118 6.33 -4.49 17.13
CA LYS A 118 7.72 -4.65 17.57
C LYS A 118 8.36 -3.31 17.88
N LEU A 119 8.17 -2.33 17.01
CA LEU A 119 8.69 -0.99 17.16
C LEU A 119 8.07 -0.27 18.36
N ALA A 120 6.75 -0.38 18.55
CA ALA A 120 6.07 0.19 19.71
C ALA A 120 6.59 -0.38 21.02
N LEU A 121 6.82 -1.71 21.09
CA LEU A 121 7.40 -2.36 22.25
C LEU A 121 8.85 -1.91 22.47
N PHE A 122 9.66 -1.85 21.42
CA PHE A 122 11.04 -1.39 21.47
C PHE A 122 11.13 0.01 22.07
N TYR A 123 10.36 0.97 21.58
CA TYR A 123 10.40 2.34 22.11
C TYR A 123 9.94 2.44 23.56
N ARG A 124 8.94 1.65 23.96
CA ARG A 124 8.51 1.58 25.37
C ARG A 124 9.61 1.05 26.28
N VAL A 125 10.33 0.00 25.86
CA VAL A 125 11.48 -0.53 26.60
C VAL A 125 12.64 0.46 26.61
N LYS A 126 12.92 1.11 25.47
CA LYS A 126 13.99 2.10 25.33
C LYS A 126 13.86 3.28 26.30
N THR A 127 12.63 3.63 26.73
CA THR A 127 12.42 4.68 27.74
C THR A 127 13.07 4.36 29.09
N ALA A 128 13.22 3.07 29.42
CA ALA A 128 13.91 2.64 30.65
C ALA A 128 15.46 2.69 30.51
N PHE A 129 15.96 2.72 29.28
CA PHE A 129 17.39 2.70 28.96
C PHE A 129 17.79 3.85 28.04
N PRO A 130 17.60 5.11 28.44
CA PRO A 130 17.81 6.27 27.56
C PRO A 130 19.26 6.44 27.12
N GLN A 131 20.23 5.98 27.92
CA GLN A 131 21.67 6.09 27.65
C GLN A 131 22.22 4.93 26.83
N GLU A 132 21.47 3.82 26.68
CA GLU A 132 21.95 2.67 25.92
C GLU A 132 22.02 2.99 24.44
N ARG A 133 23.12 2.60 23.82
CA ARG A 133 23.27 2.72 22.36
C ARG A 133 22.36 1.74 21.65
N ILE A 134 21.73 2.19 20.59
CA ILE A 134 21.05 1.33 19.63
C ILE A 134 22.12 0.72 18.72
N ASN A 135 22.11 -0.59 18.56
CA ASN A 135 22.99 -1.23 17.59
C ASN A 135 22.49 -0.94 16.18
N TYR A 136 23.35 -0.30 15.40
CA TYR A 136 23.11 -0.04 13.98
C TYR A 136 23.87 -1.07 13.15
N VAL A 137 23.28 -1.46 12.04
CA VAL A 137 24.02 -2.09 10.95
C VAL A 137 24.64 -0.96 10.14
N GLU A 138 25.95 -0.96 10.00
CA GLU A 138 26.69 0.12 9.33
C GLU A 138 27.05 -0.21 7.90
N ASP A 139 27.17 -1.50 7.56
CA ASP A 139 27.47 -1.95 6.22
C ASP A 139 26.29 -1.70 5.26
N PRO A 140 26.46 -0.93 4.17
CA PRO A 140 25.37 -0.55 3.28
C PRO A 140 24.72 -1.75 2.55
N GLU A 141 25.51 -2.77 2.18
CA GLU A 141 25.02 -3.94 1.47
C GLU A 141 24.19 -4.80 2.42
N GLU A 142 24.67 -4.98 3.67
CA GLU A 142 23.94 -5.70 4.71
C GLU A 142 22.61 -5.02 5.07
N ILE A 143 22.58 -3.66 5.15
CA ILE A 143 21.38 -2.88 5.40
C ILE A 143 20.34 -3.14 4.30
N GLU A 144 20.77 -3.04 3.04
CA GLU A 144 19.88 -3.24 1.90
C GLU A 144 19.39 -4.69 1.84
N GLU A 145 20.29 -5.66 1.96
CA GLU A 145 19.95 -7.09 1.90
C GLU A 145 18.95 -7.50 2.98
N ARG A 146 19.22 -7.16 4.23
CA ARG A 146 18.30 -7.46 5.36
C ARG A 146 16.93 -6.83 5.15
N SER A 147 16.89 -5.57 4.70
CA SER A 147 15.64 -4.86 4.45
C SER A 147 14.87 -5.49 3.30
N MET A 148 15.54 -5.75 2.18
CA MET A 148 14.91 -6.33 0.98
C MET A 148 14.42 -7.75 1.22
N ASN A 149 15.15 -8.59 1.99
CA ASN A 149 14.72 -9.95 2.30
C ASN A 149 13.41 -9.94 3.11
N LEU A 150 13.32 -9.09 4.13
CA LEU A 150 12.09 -8.92 4.92
C LEU A 150 10.93 -8.41 4.05
N ILE A 151 11.19 -7.43 3.19
CA ILE A 151 10.17 -6.84 2.31
C ILE A 151 9.67 -7.87 1.30
N ARG A 152 10.56 -8.59 0.61
CA ARG A 152 10.20 -9.63 -0.37
C ARG A 152 9.33 -10.72 0.24
N GLU A 153 9.68 -11.17 1.46
CA GLU A 153 8.85 -12.13 2.18
C GLU A 153 7.41 -11.62 2.35
N LYS A 154 7.26 -10.37 2.79
CA LYS A 154 5.94 -9.75 2.98
C LYS A 154 5.20 -9.46 1.68
N VAL A 155 5.88 -9.03 0.64
CA VAL A 155 5.27 -8.76 -0.67
C VAL A 155 4.78 -10.05 -1.33
N ARG A 156 5.48 -11.18 -1.15
CA ARG A 156 5.00 -12.51 -1.59
C ARG A 156 3.68 -12.90 -0.93
N GLU A 157 3.46 -12.53 0.33
CA GLU A 157 2.17 -12.81 1.00
C GLU A 157 0.98 -12.14 0.31
N PHE A 158 1.20 -11.11 -0.48
CA PHE A 158 0.19 -10.45 -1.30
C PHE A 158 0.05 -11.07 -2.71
N GLY A 159 0.75 -12.17 -2.99
CA GLY A 159 0.64 -12.90 -4.25
C GLY A 159 1.51 -12.36 -5.39
N TYR A 160 2.51 -11.51 -5.10
CA TYR A 160 3.43 -11.00 -6.12
C TYR A 160 4.65 -11.90 -6.26
N GLU A 161 5.07 -12.13 -7.52
CA GLU A 161 6.22 -12.94 -7.88
C GLU A 161 7.02 -12.29 -9.02
N GLY A 162 8.23 -12.80 -9.27
CA GLY A 162 9.09 -12.39 -10.38
C GLY A 162 9.39 -10.88 -10.40
N GLU A 163 9.22 -10.28 -11.56
CA GLU A 163 9.55 -8.86 -11.77
C GLU A 163 8.67 -7.89 -10.98
N LYS A 164 7.38 -8.23 -10.86
CA LYS A 164 6.44 -7.42 -10.05
C LYS A 164 6.83 -7.43 -8.58
N LEU A 165 7.31 -8.57 -8.05
CA LEU A 165 7.81 -8.67 -6.68
C LEU A 165 8.96 -7.68 -6.41
N GLU A 166 9.98 -7.67 -7.26
CA GLU A 166 11.15 -6.80 -7.07
C GLU A 166 10.76 -5.32 -7.16
N LEU A 167 9.97 -4.95 -8.16
CA LEU A 167 9.55 -3.58 -8.38
C LEU A 167 8.70 -3.05 -7.21
N ILE A 168 7.74 -3.85 -6.74
CA ILE A 168 6.90 -3.50 -5.58
C ILE A 168 7.75 -3.46 -4.32
N SER A 169 8.70 -4.38 -4.15
CA SER A 169 9.61 -4.39 -3.00
C SER A 169 10.45 -3.11 -2.92
N ARG A 170 10.91 -2.57 -4.07
CA ARG A 170 11.63 -1.29 -4.12
C ARG A 170 10.72 -0.11 -3.73
N ALA A 171 9.46 -0.10 -4.17
CA ALA A 171 8.49 0.92 -3.77
C ALA A 171 8.21 0.87 -2.25
N VAL A 172 8.05 -0.32 -1.70
CA VAL A 172 7.88 -0.56 -0.26
C VAL A 172 9.10 -0.11 0.52
N TYR A 173 10.31 -0.45 0.06
CA TYR A 173 11.57 -0.02 0.68
C TYR A 173 11.65 1.51 0.77
N ALA A 174 11.38 2.21 -0.34
CA ALA A 174 11.42 3.67 -0.38
C ALA A 174 10.35 4.36 0.47
N SER A 175 9.25 3.68 0.76
CA SER A 175 8.15 4.21 1.57
C SER A 175 8.29 3.91 3.06
N GLY A 176 9.04 2.87 3.44
CA GLY A 176 9.07 2.33 4.80
C GLY A 176 7.74 1.72 5.26
N ASN A 177 6.80 1.46 4.33
CA ASN A 177 5.47 0.96 4.64
C ASN A 177 5.15 -0.33 3.88
N LEU A 178 5.11 -1.46 4.57
CA LEU A 178 4.82 -2.78 3.98
C LEU A 178 3.43 -2.86 3.33
N GLU A 179 2.45 -2.15 3.87
CA GLU A 179 1.08 -2.11 3.34
C GLU A 179 1.00 -1.43 1.97
N LEU A 180 2.02 -0.63 1.59
CA LEU A 180 2.06 0.02 0.28
C LEU A 180 1.94 -1.00 -0.87
N ALA A 181 2.41 -2.22 -0.68
CA ALA A 181 2.32 -3.28 -1.68
C ALA A 181 0.89 -3.50 -2.21
N LYS A 182 -0.12 -3.34 -1.37
CA LYS A 182 -1.54 -3.49 -1.73
C LYS A 182 -2.05 -2.41 -2.67
N TYR A 183 -1.35 -1.28 -2.73
CA TYR A 183 -1.76 -0.09 -3.49
C TYR A 183 -0.99 0.08 -4.80
N VAL A 184 0.00 -0.77 -5.07
CA VAL A 184 0.76 -0.68 -6.32
C VAL A 184 0.02 -1.43 -7.42
N TYR A 185 -0.38 -0.69 -8.44
CA TYR A 185 -0.94 -1.22 -9.68
C TYR A 185 0.10 -1.19 -10.78
N ILE A 186 0.21 -2.25 -11.55
CA ILE A 186 1.12 -2.38 -12.70
C ILE A 186 0.29 -2.90 -13.86
N SER A 187 0.16 -2.13 -14.95
CA SER A 187 -0.48 -2.62 -16.17
C SER A 187 0.34 -3.77 -16.78
N ASP A 188 -0.29 -4.63 -17.54
CA ASP A 188 0.34 -5.87 -18.00
C ASP A 188 1.58 -5.63 -18.88
N ASP A 189 1.57 -4.57 -19.66
CA ASP A 189 2.61 -4.15 -20.58
C ASP A 189 3.63 -3.15 -19.98
N ALA A 190 3.39 -2.63 -18.76
CA ALA A 190 4.17 -1.52 -18.22
C ALA A 190 5.65 -1.80 -18.05
N ILE A 191 6.01 -3.00 -17.57
CA ILE A 191 7.40 -3.37 -17.33
C ILE A 191 8.14 -3.53 -18.66
N GLU A 192 7.57 -4.27 -19.60
CA GLU A 192 8.15 -4.52 -20.92
C GLU A 192 8.31 -3.23 -21.71
N SER A 193 7.24 -2.44 -21.85
CA SER A 193 7.26 -1.15 -22.54
C SER A 193 8.25 -0.16 -21.93
N GLY A 194 8.34 -0.12 -20.59
CA GLY A 194 9.31 0.71 -19.88
C GLY A 194 10.76 0.30 -20.15
N ILE A 195 11.05 -1.00 -20.14
CA ILE A 195 12.37 -1.55 -20.44
C ILE A 195 12.77 -1.28 -21.90
N GLU A 196 11.87 -1.49 -22.84
CA GLU A 196 12.12 -1.23 -24.26
C GLU A 196 12.40 0.25 -24.52
N ALA A 197 11.59 1.15 -23.94
CA ALA A 197 11.80 2.58 -24.05
C ALA A 197 13.14 3.02 -23.46
N LEU A 198 13.54 2.48 -22.31
CA LEU A 198 14.86 2.74 -21.73
C LEU A 198 15.99 2.22 -22.61
N LYS A 199 15.90 1.00 -23.16
CA LYS A 199 16.88 0.44 -24.11
C LYS A 199 17.01 1.30 -25.37
N ALA A 200 15.91 1.87 -25.84
CA ALA A 200 15.91 2.83 -26.96
C ALA A 200 16.50 4.20 -26.60
N GLY A 201 16.86 4.41 -25.33
CA GLY A 201 17.41 5.69 -24.85
C GLY A 201 16.40 6.81 -24.76
N THR A 202 15.11 6.48 -24.60
CA THR A 202 14.00 7.45 -24.45
C THR A 202 14.25 8.36 -23.26
N PRO A 203 14.05 9.69 -23.39
CA PRO A 203 14.16 10.63 -22.30
C PRO A 203 13.09 10.39 -21.23
N ILE A 204 13.41 10.75 -19.99
CA ILE A 204 12.48 10.71 -18.86
C ILE A 204 12.08 12.15 -18.51
N LEU A 205 10.78 12.44 -18.54
CA LEU A 205 10.21 13.70 -18.11
C LEU A 205 9.66 13.59 -16.70
N THR A 206 9.96 14.57 -15.84
CA THR A 206 9.54 14.59 -14.44
C THR A 206 8.69 15.81 -14.08
N ASP A 207 7.80 15.66 -13.10
CA ASP A 207 6.93 16.75 -12.62
C ASP A 207 7.68 17.77 -11.76
N VAL A 208 8.61 17.30 -10.92
CA VAL A 208 9.36 18.15 -9.97
C VAL A 208 10.85 17.79 -9.96
N LYS A 209 11.69 18.78 -9.60
CA LYS A 209 13.15 18.59 -9.51
C LYS A 209 13.59 17.51 -8.52
N MET A 210 12.81 17.28 -7.46
CA MET A 210 13.10 16.22 -6.49
C MET A 210 13.06 14.83 -7.13
N VAL A 211 12.13 14.58 -8.04
CA VAL A 211 12.08 13.34 -8.82
C VAL A 211 13.27 13.26 -9.77
N MET A 212 13.53 14.33 -10.53
CA MET A 212 14.67 14.40 -11.45
C MET A 212 16.00 14.08 -10.76
N ALA A 213 16.24 14.67 -9.59
CA ALA A 213 17.51 14.51 -8.87
C ALA A 213 17.77 13.06 -8.39
N GLY A 214 16.72 12.26 -8.20
CA GLY A 214 16.86 10.88 -7.73
C GLY A 214 16.99 9.85 -8.85
N ILE A 215 16.68 10.19 -10.09
CA ILE A 215 16.68 9.24 -11.22
C ILE A 215 18.10 9.03 -11.75
N ARG A 216 18.52 7.77 -11.84
CA ARG A 216 19.88 7.37 -12.31
C ARG A 216 19.91 7.12 -13.82
N TRP A 217 19.46 8.11 -14.61
CA TRP A 217 19.45 8.05 -16.07
C TRP A 217 20.11 9.28 -16.67
N SER A 218 20.72 9.16 -17.84
CA SER A 218 21.47 10.27 -18.46
C SER A 218 20.59 11.32 -19.10
N LYS A 219 19.37 10.95 -19.52
CA LYS A 219 18.44 11.83 -20.22
C LYS A 219 17.20 12.06 -19.37
N VAL A 220 17.32 12.89 -18.32
CA VAL A 220 16.19 13.29 -17.46
C VAL A 220 15.91 14.76 -17.63
N GLU A 221 14.66 15.10 -17.85
CA GLU A 221 14.20 16.46 -18.14
C GLU A 221 13.16 16.93 -17.12
N ASN A 222 13.20 18.23 -16.82
CA ASN A 222 12.23 18.91 -15.99
C ASN A 222 12.08 20.36 -16.45
N TYR A 223 10.86 20.81 -16.66
CA TYR A 223 10.55 22.13 -17.19
C TYR A 223 9.86 23.06 -16.17
N LEU A 224 9.97 22.75 -14.87
CA LEU A 224 9.30 23.52 -13.81
C LEU A 224 9.73 24.99 -13.77
N ASP A 225 11.02 25.28 -14.04
CA ASP A 225 11.53 26.66 -14.01
C ASP A 225 10.97 27.53 -15.12
N SER A 226 10.73 26.93 -16.31
CA SER A 226 10.22 27.64 -17.49
C SER A 226 8.69 27.63 -17.61
N SER A 227 7.99 27.10 -16.60
CA SER A 227 6.54 26.84 -16.71
C SER A 227 5.64 27.99 -16.23
N ALA A 228 6.18 29.02 -15.58
CA ALA A 228 5.38 30.04 -14.90
C ALA A 228 4.46 30.82 -15.84
N GLU A 229 4.99 31.33 -16.96
CA GLU A 229 4.23 32.10 -17.92
C GLU A 229 3.10 31.29 -18.57
N LEU A 230 3.40 30.06 -18.97
CA LEU A 230 2.40 29.15 -19.55
C LEU A 230 1.32 28.79 -18.53
N ALA A 231 1.70 28.57 -17.27
CA ALA A 231 0.77 28.25 -16.20
C ALA A 231 -0.24 29.40 -15.97
N GLU A 232 0.25 30.63 -15.91
CA GLU A 232 -0.58 31.83 -15.78
C GLU A 232 -1.52 32.01 -17.00
N LYS A 233 -0.97 31.92 -18.18
CA LYS A 233 -1.73 32.06 -19.44
C LYS A 233 -2.87 31.07 -19.57
N LEU A 234 -2.68 29.82 -19.08
CA LEU A 234 -3.66 28.75 -19.22
C LEU A 234 -4.51 28.55 -17.96
N GLY A 235 -4.23 29.23 -16.85
CA GLY A 235 -4.91 29.03 -15.59
C GLY A 235 -4.71 27.63 -14.99
N ILE A 236 -3.52 27.03 -15.20
CA ILE A 236 -3.16 25.69 -14.71
C ILE A 236 -1.99 25.74 -13.73
N THR A 237 -1.71 24.64 -13.05
CA THR A 237 -0.55 24.58 -12.14
C THR A 237 0.78 24.63 -12.93
N ARG A 238 1.84 25.12 -12.28
CA ARG A 238 3.18 25.13 -12.88
C ARG A 238 3.68 23.75 -13.27
N THR A 239 3.36 22.72 -12.47
CA THR A 239 3.73 21.33 -12.77
C THR A 239 2.98 20.77 -13.98
N ALA A 240 1.69 21.10 -14.16
CA ALA A 240 0.95 20.76 -15.37
C ALA A 240 1.51 21.48 -16.60
N ALA A 241 1.81 22.78 -16.49
CA ALA A 241 2.46 23.53 -17.56
C ALA A 241 3.84 22.97 -17.93
N ALA A 242 4.62 22.54 -16.95
CA ALA A 242 5.93 21.89 -17.17
C ALA A 242 5.80 20.59 -17.98
N ILE A 243 4.81 19.75 -17.68
CA ILE A 243 4.52 18.55 -18.47
C ILE A 243 4.12 18.94 -19.90
N ARG A 244 3.25 19.93 -20.08
CA ARG A 244 2.84 20.40 -21.42
C ARG A 244 4.00 20.95 -22.24
N ILE A 245 4.97 21.61 -21.61
CA ILE A 245 6.18 22.10 -22.28
C ILE A 245 7.06 20.94 -22.72
N GLY A 246 7.30 19.97 -21.80
CA GLY A 246 8.26 18.91 -22.01
C GLY A 246 7.74 17.74 -22.86
N LEU A 247 6.44 17.47 -22.86
CA LEU A 247 5.84 16.31 -23.51
C LEU A 247 5.41 16.66 -24.95
N LYS A 248 6.38 16.89 -25.83
CA LYS A 248 6.18 17.20 -27.26
C LYS A 248 6.50 16.00 -28.18
N GLU A 249 7.19 15.04 -27.67
CA GLU A 249 7.65 13.82 -28.32
C GLU A 249 7.56 12.65 -27.34
N PRO A 250 7.69 11.39 -27.78
CA PRO A 250 7.62 10.22 -26.89
C PRO A 250 8.63 10.31 -25.75
N LYS A 251 8.14 10.21 -24.49
CA LYS A 251 8.96 10.21 -23.28
C LYS A 251 8.35 9.29 -22.22
N ILE A 252 9.22 8.68 -21.41
CA ILE A 252 8.77 8.10 -20.15
C ILE A 252 8.43 9.24 -19.21
N VAL A 253 7.28 9.18 -18.55
CA VAL A 253 6.83 10.22 -17.62
C VAL A 253 6.85 9.71 -16.19
N VAL A 254 7.51 10.44 -15.28
CA VAL A 254 7.62 10.07 -13.86
C VAL A 254 7.03 11.18 -13.01
N ILE A 255 5.89 10.89 -12.40
CA ILE A 255 5.13 11.82 -11.55
C ILE A 255 5.21 11.37 -10.10
N GLY A 256 5.94 12.13 -9.29
CA GLY A 256 6.16 11.80 -7.89
C GLY A 256 5.42 12.72 -6.90
N ASN A 257 4.94 13.88 -7.34
CA ASN A 257 4.41 14.88 -6.44
C ASN A 257 3.05 15.48 -6.85
N SER A 258 2.81 15.73 -8.14
CA SER A 258 1.69 16.56 -8.56
C SER A 258 0.58 15.79 -9.28
N PRO A 259 -0.62 15.67 -8.68
CA PRO A 259 -1.78 15.09 -9.36
C PRO A 259 -2.17 15.82 -10.66
N THR A 260 -2.02 17.15 -10.69
CA THR A 260 -2.35 17.95 -11.87
C THR A 260 -1.36 17.75 -13.01
N ALA A 261 -0.10 17.45 -12.71
CA ALA A 261 0.89 17.05 -13.71
C ALA A 261 0.53 15.69 -14.33
N LEU A 262 0.04 14.75 -13.51
CA LEU A 262 -0.43 13.45 -13.97
C LEU A 262 -1.63 13.61 -14.91
N ALA A 263 -2.64 14.36 -14.50
CA ALA A 263 -3.82 14.62 -15.32
C ALA A 263 -3.43 15.28 -16.66
N GLU A 264 -2.46 16.19 -16.65
CA GLU A 264 -1.96 16.82 -17.88
C GLU A 264 -1.25 15.83 -18.79
N ALA A 265 -0.43 14.90 -18.25
CA ALA A 265 0.22 13.87 -19.06
C ALA A 265 -0.81 12.97 -19.77
N VAL A 266 -1.83 12.52 -19.04
CA VAL A 266 -2.94 11.74 -19.62
C VAL A 266 -3.68 12.52 -20.70
N ARG A 267 -3.92 13.82 -20.46
CA ARG A 267 -4.56 14.69 -21.44
C ARG A 267 -3.72 14.89 -22.69
N MET A 268 -2.40 15.06 -22.57
CA MET A 268 -1.48 15.19 -23.72
C MET A 268 -1.53 13.95 -24.61
N ASN A 269 -1.58 12.76 -24.03
CA ASN A 269 -1.77 11.52 -24.79
C ASN A 269 -3.15 11.48 -25.47
N LYS A 270 -4.21 11.75 -24.72
CA LYS A 270 -5.60 11.59 -25.19
C LYS A 270 -5.98 12.61 -26.28
N GLU A 271 -5.68 13.89 -26.08
CA GLU A 271 -6.10 15.00 -26.95
C GLU A 271 -5.07 15.30 -28.06
N PHE A 272 -3.78 15.27 -27.72
CA PHE A 272 -2.70 15.64 -28.64
C PHE A 272 -1.97 14.43 -29.26
N LYS A 273 -2.40 13.21 -28.89
CA LYS A 273 -1.85 11.95 -29.41
C LYS A 273 -0.34 11.77 -29.21
N VAL A 274 0.21 12.42 -28.17
CA VAL A 274 1.62 12.20 -27.82
C VAL A 274 1.77 10.80 -27.24
N GLU A 275 2.63 10.00 -27.81
CA GLU A 275 2.92 8.65 -27.31
C GLU A 275 3.69 8.72 -25.98
N ILE A 276 3.27 7.90 -25.02
CA ILE A 276 3.91 7.78 -23.72
C ILE A 276 4.15 6.29 -23.45
N PRO A 277 5.38 5.81 -23.61
CA PRO A 277 5.66 4.37 -23.45
C PRO A 277 5.50 3.88 -22.00
N LEU A 278 5.65 4.77 -21.01
CA LEU A 278 5.41 4.43 -19.60
C LEU A 278 5.10 5.68 -18.79
N ILE A 279 4.11 5.59 -17.89
CA ILE A 279 3.93 6.53 -16.79
C ILE A 279 4.16 5.81 -15.46
N VAL A 280 5.13 6.31 -14.66
CA VAL A 280 5.27 5.95 -13.24
C VAL A 280 4.62 7.05 -12.41
N ALA A 281 3.55 6.73 -11.68
CA ALA A 281 2.75 7.71 -10.98
C ALA A 281 2.57 7.37 -9.50
N SER A 282 3.13 8.21 -8.64
CA SER A 282 2.95 8.16 -7.19
C SER A 282 2.71 9.54 -6.55
N PRO A 283 1.93 10.47 -7.16
CA PRO A 283 1.65 11.73 -6.49
C PRO A 283 0.78 11.50 -5.25
N PRO A 284 1.19 11.98 -4.05
CA PRO A 284 0.36 11.91 -2.85
C PRO A 284 -0.71 12.99 -2.89
N GLY A 285 -1.79 12.81 -2.13
CA GLY A 285 -2.77 13.87 -1.94
C GLY A 285 -4.18 13.41 -1.66
N PHE A 286 -4.99 14.35 -1.16
CA PHE A 286 -6.40 14.15 -0.83
C PHE A 286 -7.35 14.85 -1.82
N THR A 287 -6.81 15.66 -2.72
CA THR A 287 -7.56 16.36 -3.77
C THR A 287 -6.96 16.04 -5.12
N ASN A 288 -7.75 15.55 -6.05
CA ASN A 288 -7.40 15.16 -7.42
C ASN A 288 -6.40 13.99 -7.54
N ALA A 289 -5.79 13.50 -6.45
CA ALA A 289 -4.76 12.47 -6.54
C ALA A 289 -5.35 11.10 -6.90
N ILE A 290 -6.47 10.74 -6.29
CA ILE A 290 -7.16 9.48 -6.56
C ILE A 290 -7.71 9.51 -7.98
N GLU A 291 -8.40 10.59 -8.34
CA GLU A 291 -9.05 10.78 -9.63
C GLU A 291 -8.06 10.70 -10.79
N ALA A 292 -6.93 11.42 -10.70
CA ALA A 292 -5.91 11.42 -11.74
C ALA A 292 -5.25 10.04 -11.93
N LYS A 293 -5.03 9.31 -10.84
CA LYS A 293 -4.48 7.94 -10.88
C LYS A 293 -5.46 6.94 -11.50
N GLU A 294 -6.72 7.00 -11.10
CA GLU A 294 -7.75 6.13 -11.68
C GLU A 294 -8.04 6.48 -13.16
N GLU A 295 -7.91 7.75 -13.56
CA GLU A 295 -7.99 8.15 -14.96
C GLU A 295 -6.82 7.58 -15.77
N LEU A 296 -5.59 7.63 -15.24
CA LEU A 296 -4.43 7.00 -15.86
C LEU A 296 -4.64 5.49 -16.05
N ILE A 297 -5.07 4.77 -15.01
CA ILE A 297 -5.32 3.33 -15.09
C ILE A 297 -6.34 2.99 -16.20
N LYS A 298 -7.35 3.84 -16.39
CA LYS A 298 -8.39 3.66 -17.43
C LYS A 298 -7.97 4.13 -18.81
N SER A 299 -6.89 4.86 -18.93
CA SER A 299 -6.47 5.48 -20.20
C SER A 299 -5.89 4.50 -21.22
N GLY A 300 -5.42 3.31 -20.75
CA GLY A 300 -4.70 2.34 -21.57
C GLY A 300 -3.23 2.68 -21.80
N ILE A 301 -2.69 3.75 -21.20
CA ILE A 301 -1.26 4.06 -21.23
C ILE A 301 -0.53 3.05 -20.31
N PRO A 302 0.58 2.43 -20.76
CA PRO A 302 1.39 1.58 -19.88
C PRO A 302 1.77 2.32 -18.60
N CYS A 303 1.43 1.77 -17.43
CA CYS A 303 1.61 2.52 -16.19
C CYS A 303 1.91 1.66 -14.96
N ILE A 304 2.67 2.27 -14.03
CA ILE A 304 2.91 1.79 -12.69
C ILE A 304 2.43 2.86 -11.72
N VAL A 305 1.40 2.54 -10.93
CA VAL A 305 0.67 3.53 -10.13
C VAL A 305 0.59 3.13 -8.67
N VAL A 306 0.89 4.04 -7.77
CA VAL A 306 0.56 3.91 -6.34
C VAL A 306 -0.84 4.49 -6.11
N ARG A 307 -1.83 3.62 -5.99
CA ARG A 307 -3.26 4.01 -5.87
C ARG A 307 -3.58 4.72 -4.56
N GLY A 308 -4.76 5.32 -4.50
CA GLY A 308 -5.24 6.02 -3.32
C GLY A 308 -4.51 7.34 -3.06
N THR A 309 -4.46 7.75 -1.80
CA THR A 309 -3.82 9.00 -1.35
C THR A 309 -2.31 8.88 -1.14
N TYR A 310 -1.80 7.66 -1.12
CA TYR A 310 -0.38 7.35 -0.90
C TYR A 310 0.49 7.76 -2.08
N GLY A 311 1.76 8.05 -1.79
CA GLY A 311 2.73 8.37 -2.81
C GLY A 311 3.93 9.12 -2.27
N GLY A 312 4.70 9.69 -3.20
CA GLY A 312 5.86 10.53 -2.92
C GLY A 312 6.95 10.38 -3.98
N SER A 313 7.79 11.39 -4.10
CA SER A 313 8.88 11.44 -5.07
C SER A 313 9.86 10.28 -4.91
N SER A 314 10.19 9.89 -3.68
CA SER A 314 11.10 8.76 -3.41
C SER A 314 10.57 7.43 -3.95
N ILE A 315 9.25 7.22 -3.88
CA ILE A 315 8.61 6.00 -4.37
C ILE A 315 8.66 5.96 -5.91
N ALA A 316 8.29 7.07 -6.59
CA ALA A 316 8.39 7.13 -8.05
C ALA A 316 9.82 6.89 -8.55
N VAL A 317 10.79 7.52 -7.88
CA VAL A 317 12.22 7.36 -8.16
C VAL A 317 12.67 5.90 -7.96
N SER A 318 12.25 5.24 -6.90
CA SER A 318 12.64 3.86 -6.63
C SER A 318 12.11 2.90 -7.68
N ILE A 319 10.88 3.10 -8.15
CA ILE A 319 10.25 2.31 -9.20
C ILE A 319 11.00 2.45 -10.54
N ILE A 320 11.22 3.68 -10.99
CA ILE A 320 11.92 3.88 -12.29
C ILE A 320 13.38 3.45 -12.23
N ASN A 321 14.07 3.65 -11.11
CA ASN A 321 15.44 3.20 -10.95
C ASN A 321 15.57 1.67 -10.94
N GLU A 322 14.57 0.94 -10.50
CA GLU A 322 14.56 -0.53 -10.62
C GLU A 322 14.45 -0.96 -12.08
N LEU A 323 13.66 -0.31 -12.92
CA LEU A 323 13.63 -0.57 -14.36
C LEU A 323 14.96 -0.21 -15.03
N ILE A 324 15.55 0.92 -14.66
CA ILE A 324 16.88 1.35 -15.15
C ILE A 324 17.98 0.34 -14.78
N ARG A 325 17.95 -0.19 -13.55
CA ARG A 325 18.91 -1.21 -13.10
C ARG A 325 18.87 -2.44 -14.02
N ARG A 326 17.69 -2.93 -14.36
CA ARG A 326 17.49 -4.09 -15.24
C ARG A 326 17.97 -3.89 -16.68
N VAL A 327 17.98 -2.66 -17.16
CA VAL A 327 18.50 -2.34 -18.50
C VAL A 327 20.02 -2.30 -18.52
N ARG A 328 20.67 -2.11 -17.35
CA ARG A 328 22.13 -2.04 -17.21
C ARG A 328 22.79 -3.38 -16.89
N GLU A 329 22.02 -4.32 -16.34
CA GLU A 329 22.42 -5.72 -16.12
C GLU A 329 22.28 -6.54 -17.41
#